data_21962d37062d180c826425d698b9a968
#
_entry.id   21962d37062d180c826425d698b9a968
#
_cell.length_a   1.000
_cell.length_b   1.000
_cell.length_c   1.000
_cell.angle_alpha   90.00
_cell.angle_beta   90.00
_cell.angle_gamma   90.00
#
_symmetry.space_group_name_H-M   'P 1'
#
loop_
_entity.id
_entity.type
_entity.pdbx_description
1 polymer ?
#
loop_
_entity_poly.entity_id
_entity_poly.type
_entity_poly.pdbx_seq_one_letter_code
_entity_poly.pdbx_strand_id
1 'polypeptide(L)'
;MRVRVLLVDDHEVVRRGLRDLLDTEPDVTVVGEAGTVDEGLVRAGADRPDVAVVDMRLPDGDGLELCRGLRELAAPPRCLVLTAFDDEQALVGAINAGASGYLLKQVRGQDLVNAVREVAAGRSLLDPVTTRRVLDRMREDGEKRPDELDALTEQEQRVLELIGEGLSNREIAKRLFLAEKTVKNYVTSVLAKLGMERRTQAAAWYARRQG
;
A
#
# COMPACT_ATOMS: atom_id res chain seq x y z
N MET A 1 16.70 -29.48 -7.60
CA MET A 1 15.25 -29.17 -7.70
C MET A 1 15.17 -27.77 -8.26
N ARG A 2 14.37 -27.50 -9.30
CA ARG A 2 14.26 -26.15 -9.87
C ARG A 2 13.23 -25.35 -9.07
N VAL A 3 13.52 -24.09 -8.79
CA VAL A 3 12.58 -23.14 -8.17
C VAL A 3 11.49 -22.80 -9.19
N ARG A 4 10.24 -23.06 -8.83
CA ARG A 4 9.06 -22.82 -9.66
C ARG A 4 8.51 -21.42 -9.38
N VAL A 5 8.46 -20.57 -10.37
CA VAL A 5 8.08 -19.16 -10.21
C VAL A 5 6.78 -18.86 -10.95
N LEU A 6 5.83 -18.20 -10.27
CA LEU A 6 4.68 -17.55 -10.87
C LEU A 6 4.98 -16.06 -11.01
N LEU A 7 4.76 -15.48 -12.18
CA LEU A 7 4.89 -14.04 -12.44
C LEU A 7 3.50 -13.41 -12.49
N VAL A 8 3.27 -12.36 -11.70
CA VAL A 8 2.02 -11.60 -11.71
C VAL A 8 2.30 -10.12 -11.86
N ASP A 9 2.04 -9.56 -13.03
CA ASP A 9 2.23 -8.15 -13.40
C ASP A 9 1.26 -7.85 -14.55
N ASP A 10 0.58 -6.73 -14.54
CA ASP A 10 -0.36 -6.35 -15.61
C ASP A 10 0.34 -5.92 -16.91
N HIS A 11 1.63 -5.58 -16.85
CA HIS A 11 2.43 -5.18 -17.99
C HIS A 11 3.07 -6.38 -18.70
N GLU A 12 2.54 -6.79 -19.85
CA GLU A 12 3.04 -7.94 -20.63
C GLU A 12 4.54 -7.84 -20.94
N VAL A 13 5.03 -6.66 -21.28
CA VAL A 13 6.45 -6.43 -21.60
C VAL A 13 7.34 -6.70 -20.39
N VAL A 14 6.90 -6.30 -19.20
CA VAL A 14 7.62 -6.55 -17.94
C VAL A 14 7.63 -8.06 -17.65
N ARG A 15 6.47 -8.72 -17.72
CA ARG A 15 6.37 -10.18 -17.50
C ARG A 15 7.29 -10.95 -18.43
N ARG A 16 7.28 -10.61 -19.75
CA ARG A 16 8.17 -11.24 -20.73
C ARG A 16 9.63 -11.04 -20.38
N GLY A 17 10.04 -9.80 -20.04
CA GLY A 17 11.43 -9.53 -19.63
C GLY A 17 11.85 -10.29 -18.36
N LEU A 18 10.95 -10.40 -17.37
CA LEU A 18 11.19 -11.19 -16.16
C LEU A 18 11.29 -12.69 -16.45
N ARG A 19 10.42 -13.21 -17.34
CA ARG A 19 10.49 -14.60 -17.80
C ARG A 19 11.81 -14.90 -18.46
N ASP A 20 12.18 -14.09 -19.49
CA ASP A 20 13.42 -14.28 -20.24
C ASP A 20 14.63 -14.27 -19.32
N LEU A 21 14.65 -13.36 -18.33
CA LEU A 21 15.71 -13.29 -17.32
C LEU A 21 15.77 -14.56 -16.46
N LEU A 22 14.64 -15.00 -15.90
CA LEU A 22 14.59 -16.14 -14.98
C LEU A 22 14.84 -17.48 -15.70
N ASP A 23 14.37 -17.62 -16.94
CA ASP A 23 14.55 -18.84 -17.75
C ASP A 23 16.01 -19.03 -18.24
N THR A 24 16.88 -17.98 -18.16
CA THR A 24 18.32 -18.15 -18.39
C THR A 24 19.00 -18.94 -17.27
N GLU A 25 18.37 -19.01 -16.09
CA GLU A 25 18.95 -19.67 -14.92
C GLU A 25 18.57 -21.16 -14.87
N PRO A 26 19.56 -22.06 -14.77
CA PRO A 26 19.31 -23.51 -14.87
C PRO A 26 18.51 -24.08 -13.71
N ASP A 27 18.47 -23.38 -12.57
CA ASP A 27 17.83 -23.78 -11.32
C ASP A 27 16.49 -23.07 -11.07
N VAL A 28 16.03 -22.20 -12.00
CA VAL A 28 14.76 -21.49 -11.92
C VAL A 28 13.88 -21.86 -13.11
N THR A 29 12.58 -21.82 -12.99
CA THR A 29 11.65 -21.99 -14.12
C THR A 29 10.36 -21.24 -13.85
N VAL A 30 9.91 -20.44 -14.82
CA VAL A 30 8.60 -19.80 -14.77
C VAL A 30 7.54 -20.81 -15.15
N VAL A 31 6.65 -21.14 -14.20
CA VAL A 31 5.61 -22.16 -14.37
C VAL A 31 4.25 -21.57 -14.72
N GLY A 32 4.06 -20.26 -14.51
CA GLY A 32 2.81 -19.57 -14.82
C GLY A 32 3.00 -18.07 -14.91
N GLU A 33 2.06 -17.41 -15.58
CA GLU A 33 1.94 -15.96 -15.67
C GLU A 33 0.50 -15.56 -15.44
N ALA A 34 0.30 -14.36 -14.87
CA ALA A 34 -1.01 -13.74 -14.66
C ALA A 34 -0.90 -12.22 -14.79
N GLY A 35 -1.99 -11.58 -15.20
CA GLY A 35 -2.09 -10.12 -15.29
C GLY A 35 -3.01 -9.50 -14.25
N THR A 36 -3.68 -10.32 -13.41
CA THR A 36 -4.68 -9.90 -12.45
C THR A 36 -4.55 -10.69 -11.14
N VAL A 37 -5.18 -10.21 -10.07
CA VAL A 37 -5.26 -10.91 -8.78
C VAL A 37 -5.97 -12.26 -8.96
N ASP A 38 -7.13 -12.27 -9.61
CA ASP A 38 -7.93 -13.48 -9.81
C ASP A 38 -7.18 -14.54 -10.61
N GLU A 39 -6.54 -14.16 -11.73
CA GLU A 39 -5.69 -15.06 -12.51
C GLU A 39 -4.52 -15.60 -11.69
N GLY A 40 -3.89 -14.75 -10.87
CA GLY A 40 -2.78 -15.10 -9.97
C GLY A 40 -3.17 -16.20 -8.99
N LEU A 41 -4.32 -16.08 -8.36
CA LEU A 41 -4.85 -17.09 -7.42
C LEU A 41 -5.15 -18.43 -8.13
N VAL A 42 -5.82 -18.38 -9.29
CA VAL A 42 -6.12 -19.57 -10.08
C VAL A 42 -4.85 -20.29 -10.52
N ARG A 43 -3.87 -19.54 -11.06
CA ARG A 43 -2.60 -20.09 -11.50
C ARG A 43 -1.79 -20.68 -10.35
N ALA A 44 -1.72 -20.00 -9.22
CA ALA A 44 -1.01 -20.50 -8.04
C ALA A 44 -1.59 -21.84 -7.55
N GLY A 45 -2.91 -21.98 -7.56
CA GLY A 45 -3.58 -23.24 -7.21
C GLY A 45 -3.27 -24.39 -8.17
N ALA A 46 -3.24 -24.11 -9.49
CA ALA A 46 -3.00 -25.09 -10.54
C ALA A 46 -1.50 -25.46 -10.67
N ASP A 47 -0.66 -24.45 -10.75
CA ASP A 47 0.77 -24.60 -11.09
C ASP A 47 1.66 -24.87 -9.87
N ARG A 48 1.16 -24.66 -8.66
CA ARG A 48 1.87 -24.87 -7.37
C ARG A 48 3.30 -24.31 -7.40
N PRO A 49 3.48 -22.99 -7.57
CA PRO A 49 4.80 -22.36 -7.56
C PRO A 49 5.41 -22.39 -6.16
N ASP A 50 6.74 -22.33 -6.08
CA ASP A 50 7.48 -22.14 -4.83
C ASP A 50 7.51 -20.64 -4.46
N VAL A 51 7.61 -19.78 -5.47
CA VAL A 51 7.67 -18.31 -5.32
C VAL A 51 6.69 -17.65 -6.29
N ALA A 52 5.93 -16.68 -5.79
CA ALA A 52 5.15 -15.75 -6.61
C ALA A 52 5.85 -14.38 -6.60
N VAL A 53 6.26 -13.91 -7.77
CA VAL A 53 6.76 -12.55 -8.01
C VAL A 53 5.58 -11.70 -8.42
N VAL A 54 5.21 -10.74 -7.59
CA VAL A 54 3.93 -10.03 -7.64
C VAL A 54 4.15 -8.54 -7.78
N ASP A 55 3.56 -7.93 -8.82
CA ASP A 55 3.48 -6.47 -8.90
C ASP A 55 2.56 -5.91 -7.80
N MET A 56 2.95 -4.77 -7.26
CA MET A 56 2.15 -4.05 -6.26
C MET A 56 0.80 -3.59 -6.83
N ARG A 57 0.75 -3.19 -8.10
CA ARG A 57 -0.45 -2.65 -8.75
C ARG A 57 -0.99 -3.62 -9.79
N LEU A 58 -2.24 -4.04 -9.61
CA LEU A 58 -2.96 -4.90 -10.54
C LEU A 58 -4.31 -4.25 -10.88
N PRO A 59 -4.89 -4.54 -12.06
CA PRO A 59 -6.09 -3.84 -12.53
C PRO A 59 -7.37 -4.15 -11.74
N ASP A 60 -7.42 -5.29 -11.06
CA ASP A 60 -8.55 -5.80 -10.28
C ASP A 60 -8.32 -5.75 -8.76
N GLY A 61 -7.17 -5.24 -8.31
CA GLY A 61 -6.81 -5.15 -6.90
C GLY A 61 -5.36 -4.71 -6.69
N ASP A 62 -4.79 -5.07 -5.56
CA ASP A 62 -3.37 -4.83 -5.28
C ASP A 62 -2.60 -6.14 -5.04
N GLY A 63 -1.29 -6.09 -5.23
CA GLY A 63 -0.40 -7.24 -5.01
C GLY A 63 -0.41 -7.73 -3.57
N LEU A 64 -0.79 -6.89 -2.61
CA LEU A 64 -0.90 -7.26 -1.20
C LEU A 64 -2.14 -8.10 -0.94
N GLU A 65 -3.23 -7.82 -1.64
CA GLU A 65 -4.44 -8.64 -1.63
C GLU A 65 -4.14 -10.02 -2.20
N LEU A 66 -3.43 -10.08 -3.33
CA LEU A 66 -2.97 -11.34 -3.89
C LEU A 66 -2.08 -12.10 -2.90
N CYS A 67 -1.11 -11.46 -2.25
CA CYS A 67 -0.25 -12.10 -1.26
C CYS A 67 -1.04 -12.72 -0.10
N ARG A 68 -2.11 -12.03 0.38
CA ARG A 68 -2.99 -12.57 1.43
C ARG A 68 -3.74 -13.80 0.93
N GLY A 69 -4.36 -13.73 -0.27
CA GLY A 69 -5.08 -14.86 -0.86
C GLY A 69 -4.18 -16.07 -1.14
N LEU A 70 -2.95 -15.85 -1.61
CA LEU A 70 -1.98 -16.93 -1.83
C LEU A 70 -1.61 -17.69 -0.55
N ARG A 71 -1.60 -17.03 0.61
CA ARG A 71 -1.33 -17.67 1.91
C ARG A 71 -2.44 -18.61 2.36
N GLU A 72 -3.64 -18.47 1.85
CA GLU A 72 -4.81 -19.32 2.17
C GLU A 72 -4.83 -20.60 1.36
N LEU A 73 -3.97 -20.76 0.36
CA LEU A 73 -3.86 -21.96 -0.44
C LEU A 73 -3.32 -23.13 0.38
N ALA A 74 -3.70 -24.36 0.01
CA ALA A 74 -3.22 -25.59 0.64
C ALA A 74 -1.68 -25.75 0.56
N ALA A 75 -1.04 -25.18 -0.48
CA ALA A 75 0.40 -25.12 -0.66
C ALA A 75 0.76 -23.66 -1.02
N PRO A 76 0.90 -22.77 -0.02
CA PRO A 76 1.11 -21.36 -0.25
C PRO A 76 2.51 -21.09 -0.82
N PRO A 77 2.61 -20.39 -1.96
CA PRO A 77 3.91 -19.90 -2.43
C PRO A 77 4.42 -18.77 -1.54
N ARG A 78 5.72 -18.55 -1.55
CA ARG A 78 6.31 -17.38 -0.93
C ARG A 78 6.18 -16.18 -1.84
N CYS A 79 5.73 -15.05 -1.31
CA CYS A 79 5.52 -13.84 -2.11
C CYS A 79 6.75 -12.93 -2.09
N LEU A 80 7.22 -12.55 -3.28
CA LEU A 80 8.20 -11.51 -3.53
C LEU A 80 7.49 -10.35 -4.26
N VAL A 81 7.31 -9.23 -3.56
CA VAL A 81 6.63 -8.07 -4.12
C VAL A 81 7.59 -7.21 -4.92
N LEU A 82 7.22 -6.84 -6.14
CA LEU A 82 7.91 -5.86 -6.98
C LEU A 82 7.11 -4.56 -7.04
N THR A 83 7.79 -3.44 -6.91
CA THR A 83 7.16 -2.11 -7.00
C THR A 83 8.00 -1.13 -7.78
N ALA A 84 7.36 -0.16 -8.43
CA ALA A 84 8.02 0.94 -9.11
C ALA A 84 8.44 2.07 -8.13
N PHE A 85 7.91 2.08 -6.92
CA PHE A 85 8.07 3.18 -5.96
C PHE A 85 8.70 2.69 -4.66
N ASP A 86 9.65 3.48 -4.15
CA ASP A 86 10.20 3.33 -2.81
C ASP A 86 9.25 4.05 -1.84
N ASP A 87 8.22 3.32 -1.40
CA ASP A 87 7.17 3.82 -0.52
C ASP A 87 7.15 3.02 0.78
N GLU A 88 7.39 3.70 1.88
CA GLU A 88 7.43 3.09 3.21
C GLU A 88 6.08 2.45 3.58
N GLN A 89 4.96 3.04 3.16
CA GLN A 89 3.62 2.48 3.41
C GLN A 89 3.40 1.18 2.62
N ALA A 90 3.92 1.11 1.40
CA ALA A 90 3.87 -0.10 0.59
C ALA A 90 4.70 -1.23 1.21
N LEU A 91 5.87 -0.92 1.78
CA LEU A 91 6.69 -1.88 2.52
C LEU A 91 5.97 -2.41 3.77
N VAL A 92 5.35 -1.51 4.57
CA VAL A 92 4.50 -1.88 5.72
C VAL A 92 3.37 -2.81 5.28
N GLY A 93 2.69 -2.45 4.20
CA GLY A 93 1.63 -3.27 3.62
C GLY A 93 2.12 -4.67 3.23
N ALA A 94 3.29 -4.78 2.60
CA ALA A 94 3.89 -6.05 2.20
C ALA A 94 4.21 -6.95 3.41
N ILE A 95 4.78 -6.38 4.48
CA ILE A 95 5.04 -7.09 5.74
C ILE A 95 3.73 -7.63 6.33
N ASN A 96 2.69 -6.81 6.41
CA ASN A 96 1.38 -7.20 6.95
C ASN A 96 0.67 -8.25 6.08
N ALA A 97 0.85 -8.19 4.77
CA ALA A 97 0.34 -9.20 3.85
C ALA A 97 1.14 -10.52 3.93
N GLY A 98 2.26 -10.53 4.66
CA GLY A 98 3.13 -11.70 4.84
C GLY A 98 4.01 -11.99 3.63
N ALA A 99 4.40 -10.96 2.87
CA ALA A 99 5.39 -11.09 1.84
C ALA A 99 6.74 -11.54 2.43
N SER A 100 7.47 -12.36 1.69
CA SER A 100 8.81 -12.83 2.06
C SER A 100 9.91 -11.89 1.58
N GLY A 101 9.59 -10.96 0.67
CA GLY A 101 10.51 -9.97 0.14
C GLY A 101 9.78 -8.82 -0.53
N TYR A 102 10.50 -7.71 -0.66
CA TYR A 102 10.04 -6.49 -1.30
C TYR A 102 11.21 -5.89 -2.07
N LEU A 103 11.05 -5.65 -3.35
CA LEU A 103 12.07 -5.12 -4.24
C LEU A 103 11.52 -4.01 -5.14
N LEU A 104 12.39 -3.08 -5.49
CA LEU A 104 12.08 -2.09 -6.51
C LEU A 104 12.23 -2.70 -7.91
N LYS A 105 11.35 -2.39 -8.85
CA LYS A 105 11.45 -2.82 -10.27
C LYS A 105 12.73 -2.32 -10.97
N GLN A 106 13.46 -1.39 -10.35
CA GLN A 106 14.74 -0.86 -10.83
C GLN A 106 15.96 -1.71 -10.43
N VAL A 107 15.76 -2.82 -9.70
CA VAL A 107 16.85 -3.72 -9.32
C VAL A 107 17.50 -4.34 -10.55
N ARG A 108 18.80 -4.67 -10.44
CA ARG A 108 19.52 -5.40 -11.48
C ARG A 108 18.94 -6.81 -11.61
N GLY A 109 18.93 -7.34 -12.83
CA GLY A 109 18.38 -8.68 -13.07
C GLY A 109 18.97 -9.75 -12.17
N GLN A 110 20.29 -9.73 -11.92
CA GLN A 110 20.95 -10.69 -11.04
C GLN A 110 20.48 -10.59 -9.58
N ASP A 111 20.14 -9.38 -9.11
CA ASP A 111 19.63 -9.19 -7.75
C ASP A 111 18.22 -9.78 -7.59
N LEU A 112 17.39 -9.69 -8.64
CA LEU A 112 16.07 -10.34 -8.66
C LEU A 112 16.21 -11.87 -8.64
N VAL A 113 17.11 -12.45 -9.46
CA VAL A 113 17.37 -13.90 -9.47
C VAL A 113 17.82 -14.38 -8.09
N ASN A 114 18.75 -13.66 -7.46
CA ASN A 114 19.21 -13.97 -6.10
C ASN A 114 18.07 -13.87 -5.09
N ALA A 115 17.23 -12.85 -5.20
CA ALA A 115 16.05 -12.67 -4.34
C ALA A 115 15.08 -13.86 -4.45
N VAL A 116 14.78 -14.32 -5.66
CA VAL A 116 13.94 -15.50 -5.89
C VAL A 116 14.53 -16.73 -5.21
N ARG A 117 15.85 -16.97 -5.33
CA ARG A 117 16.53 -18.08 -4.67
C ARG A 117 16.47 -17.99 -3.14
N GLU A 118 16.73 -16.82 -2.59
CA GLU A 118 16.68 -16.58 -1.15
C GLU A 118 15.28 -16.82 -0.58
N VAL A 119 14.25 -16.28 -1.25
CA VAL A 119 12.86 -16.46 -0.87
C VAL A 119 12.46 -17.93 -0.99
N ALA A 120 12.81 -18.61 -2.09
CA ALA A 120 12.54 -20.04 -2.26
C ALA A 120 13.18 -20.89 -1.15
N ALA A 121 14.40 -20.54 -0.71
CA ALA A 121 15.10 -21.20 0.39
C ALA A 121 14.51 -20.90 1.78
N GLY A 122 13.44 -20.07 1.85
CA GLY A 122 12.79 -19.76 3.11
C GLY A 122 13.36 -18.56 3.86
N ARG A 123 14.31 -17.85 3.26
CA ARG A 123 14.85 -16.63 3.86
C ARG A 123 13.94 -15.45 3.57
N SER A 124 13.82 -14.54 4.54
CA SER A 124 13.14 -13.27 4.34
C SER A 124 14.15 -12.24 3.83
N LEU A 125 13.78 -11.53 2.76
CA LEU A 125 14.54 -10.38 2.25
C LEU A 125 14.09 -9.07 2.91
N LEU A 126 13.14 -9.14 3.82
CA LEU A 126 12.77 -8.03 4.67
C LEU A 126 13.85 -7.92 5.75
N ASP A 127 14.76 -6.97 5.58
CA ASP A 127 15.84 -6.72 6.54
C ASP A 127 15.28 -6.54 7.96
N PRO A 128 15.81 -7.29 8.97
CA PRO A 128 15.32 -7.19 10.35
C PRO A 128 15.38 -5.77 10.92
N VAL A 129 16.32 -4.95 10.50
CA VAL A 129 16.46 -3.55 10.95
C VAL A 129 15.35 -2.70 10.34
N THR A 130 15.13 -2.83 9.02
CA THR A 130 14.06 -2.14 8.31
C THR A 130 12.70 -2.63 8.79
N THR A 131 12.52 -3.93 8.95
CA THR A 131 11.30 -4.53 9.52
C THR A 131 11.04 -4.01 10.93
N ARG A 132 12.07 -3.91 11.77
CA ARG A 132 11.94 -3.40 13.14
C ARG A 132 11.59 -1.92 13.17
N ARG A 133 12.22 -1.09 12.34
CA ARG A 133 11.87 0.33 12.19
C ARG A 133 10.42 0.52 11.77
N VAL A 134 9.97 -0.28 10.82
CA VAL A 134 8.57 -0.28 10.35
C VAL A 134 7.62 -0.71 11.48
N LEU A 135 7.94 -1.79 12.20
CA LEU A 135 7.14 -2.27 13.33
C LEU A 135 7.13 -1.28 14.51
N ASP A 136 8.25 -0.63 14.81
CA ASP A 136 8.34 0.39 15.85
C ASP A 136 7.50 1.61 15.48
N ARG A 137 7.55 2.05 14.22
CA ARG A 137 6.72 3.13 13.70
C ARG A 137 5.23 2.78 13.67
N MET A 138 4.88 1.54 13.30
CA MET A 138 3.50 1.05 13.41
C MET A 138 2.97 1.03 14.85
N ARG A 139 3.83 0.77 15.83
CA ARG A 139 3.49 0.87 17.26
C ARG A 139 3.29 2.33 17.66
N GLU A 140 4.16 3.23 17.20
CA GLU A 140 4.03 4.67 17.43
C GLU A 140 2.79 5.24 16.75
N ASP A 141 2.47 4.80 15.52
CA ASP A 141 1.27 5.19 14.78
C ASP A 141 0.01 4.49 15.30
N GLY A 142 0.13 3.28 15.85
CA GLY A 142 -0.96 2.55 16.52
C GLY A 142 -1.32 3.16 17.89
N GLU A 143 -0.39 3.86 18.54
CA GLU A 143 -0.64 4.69 19.72
C GLU A 143 -1.16 6.09 19.34
N LYS A 144 -0.83 6.59 18.14
CA LYS A 144 -1.50 7.73 17.51
C LYS A 144 -2.68 7.19 16.72
N ARG A 145 -3.90 7.37 17.22
CA ARG A 145 -5.10 7.33 16.36
C ARG A 145 -4.76 8.14 15.10
N PRO A 146 -5.08 7.68 13.87
CA PRO A 146 -4.90 8.49 12.68
C PRO A 146 -5.47 9.87 13.02
N ASP A 147 -4.65 10.91 12.85
CA ASP A 147 -5.12 12.25 13.18
C ASP A 147 -6.32 12.49 12.27
N GLU A 148 -7.52 12.68 12.87
CA GLU A 148 -8.72 12.97 12.11
C GLU A 148 -8.51 14.17 11.17
N LEU A 149 -7.44 14.97 11.43
CA LEU A 149 -6.99 16.07 10.56
C LEU A 149 -6.31 15.57 9.27
N ASP A 150 -5.71 14.38 9.26
CA ASP A 150 -5.03 13.83 8.06
C ASP A 150 -6.03 13.48 6.94
N ALA A 151 -7.32 13.28 7.31
CA ALA A 151 -8.39 13.10 6.36
C ALA A 151 -8.82 14.41 5.65
N LEU A 152 -8.35 15.55 6.15
CA LEU A 152 -8.71 16.88 5.64
C LEU A 152 -7.61 17.41 4.71
N THR A 153 -8.03 18.03 3.60
CA THR A 153 -7.11 18.82 2.76
C THR A 153 -6.65 20.08 3.51
N GLU A 154 -5.55 20.70 3.09
CA GLU A 154 -5.05 21.96 3.69
C GLU A 154 -6.12 23.05 3.78
N GLN A 155 -6.97 23.18 2.77
CA GLN A 155 -8.06 24.18 2.77
C GLN A 155 -9.15 23.81 3.78
N GLU A 156 -9.48 22.54 3.93
CA GLU A 156 -10.42 22.04 4.92
C GLU A 156 -9.88 22.21 6.34
N GLN A 157 -8.59 22.00 6.56
CA GLN A 157 -7.92 22.24 7.85
C GLN A 157 -7.97 23.72 8.22
N ARG A 158 -7.64 24.63 7.28
CA ARG A 158 -7.77 26.09 7.51
C ARG A 158 -9.20 26.52 7.82
N VAL A 159 -10.19 25.92 7.13
CA VAL A 159 -11.61 26.21 7.42
C VAL A 159 -11.99 25.69 8.81
N LEU A 160 -11.54 24.50 9.20
CA LEU A 160 -11.79 23.94 10.52
C LEU A 160 -11.18 24.78 11.66
N GLU A 161 -9.97 25.28 11.47
CA GLU A 161 -9.30 26.21 12.38
C GLU A 161 -10.14 27.45 12.63
N LEU A 162 -10.62 28.11 11.55
CA LEU A 162 -11.47 29.30 11.65
C LEU A 162 -12.87 29.02 12.22
N ILE A 163 -13.37 27.77 12.06
CA ILE A 163 -14.56 27.31 12.77
C ILE A 163 -14.28 27.21 14.27
N GLY A 164 -13.10 26.71 14.66
CA GLY A 164 -12.65 26.65 16.04
C GLY A 164 -12.52 28.04 16.70
N GLU A 165 -12.08 29.05 15.94
CA GLU A 165 -12.05 30.45 16.36
C GLU A 165 -13.46 31.09 16.46
N GLY A 166 -14.51 30.39 16.06
CA GLY A 166 -15.91 30.87 16.15
C GLY A 166 -16.39 31.74 14.99
N LEU A 167 -15.62 31.85 13.90
CA LEU A 167 -15.97 32.71 12.75
C LEU A 167 -17.17 32.15 11.98
N SER A 168 -18.03 33.02 11.48
CA SER A 168 -19.12 32.67 10.54
C SER A 168 -18.58 32.37 9.14
N ASN A 169 -19.36 31.70 8.28
CA ASN A 169 -18.95 31.43 6.88
C ASN A 169 -18.58 32.70 6.11
N ARG A 170 -19.26 33.80 6.39
CA ARG A 170 -19.01 35.12 5.79
C ARG A 170 -17.64 35.68 6.22
N GLU A 171 -17.25 35.51 7.48
CA GLU A 171 -15.98 35.97 8.01
C GLU A 171 -14.84 35.07 7.48
N ILE A 172 -15.05 33.74 7.45
CA ILE A 172 -14.11 32.80 6.86
C ILE A 172 -13.88 33.11 5.37
N ALA A 173 -14.96 33.38 4.63
CA ALA A 173 -14.89 33.74 3.21
C ALA A 173 -14.03 35.00 2.99
N LYS A 174 -14.19 36.02 3.84
CA LYS A 174 -13.36 37.23 3.80
C LYS A 174 -11.89 36.92 4.12
N ARG A 175 -11.64 36.09 5.14
CA ARG A 175 -10.28 35.79 5.61
C ARG A 175 -9.49 34.93 4.64
N LEU A 176 -10.16 34.01 3.92
CA LEU A 176 -9.57 33.12 2.94
C LEU A 176 -9.67 33.61 1.49
N PHE A 177 -10.26 34.79 1.27
CA PHE A 177 -10.52 35.35 -0.07
C PHE A 177 -11.35 34.42 -0.96
N LEU A 178 -12.36 33.75 -0.38
CA LEU A 178 -13.25 32.82 -1.04
C LEU A 178 -14.69 33.35 -1.11
N ALA A 179 -15.50 32.75 -2.00
CA ALA A 179 -16.94 33.00 -1.98
C ALA A 179 -17.58 32.27 -0.77
N GLU A 180 -18.60 32.88 -0.15
CA GLU A 180 -19.29 32.27 1.00
C GLU A 180 -19.90 30.88 0.67
N LYS A 181 -20.36 30.68 -0.56
CA LYS A 181 -20.86 29.40 -1.06
C LYS A 181 -19.75 28.34 -1.05
N THR A 182 -18.52 28.71 -1.39
CA THR A 182 -17.35 27.82 -1.38
C THR A 182 -17.01 27.39 0.04
N VAL A 183 -17.01 28.33 0.99
CA VAL A 183 -16.80 28.04 2.41
C VAL A 183 -17.89 27.10 2.95
N LYS A 184 -19.16 27.30 2.56
CA LYS A 184 -20.24 26.38 2.94
C LYS A 184 -19.98 24.94 2.48
N ASN A 185 -19.45 24.78 1.27
CA ASN A 185 -19.06 23.44 0.76
C ASN A 185 -17.92 22.82 1.58
N TYR A 186 -16.88 23.59 1.90
CA TYR A 186 -15.79 23.12 2.76
C TYR A 186 -16.27 22.74 4.16
N VAL A 187 -17.15 23.54 4.78
CA VAL A 187 -17.75 23.21 6.08
C VAL A 187 -18.51 21.90 6.02
N THR A 188 -19.31 21.68 4.97
CA THR A 188 -20.04 20.41 4.79
C THR A 188 -19.08 19.23 4.62
N SER A 189 -18.02 19.39 3.83
CA SER A 189 -17.00 18.35 3.62
C SER A 189 -16.25 18.02 4.92
N VAL A 190 -15.81 19.03 5.67
CA VAL A 190 -15.14 18.86 6.97
C VAL A 190 -16.02 18.10 7.95
N LEU A 191 -17.30 18.48 8.08
CA LEU A 191 -18.22 17.79 8.98
C LEU A 191 -18.42 16.32 8.58
N ALA A 192 -18.58 16.06 7.28
CA ALA A 192 -18.75 14.70 6.78
C ALA A 192 -17.49 13.83 7.04
N LYS A 193 -16.29 14.37 6.77
CA LYS A 193 -15.01 13.66 6.98
C LYS A 193 -14.70 13.38 8.45
N LEU A 194 -15.12 14.28 9.34
CA LEU A 194 -14.96 14.11 10.80
C LEU A 194 -16.14 13.37 11.46
N GLY A 195 -17.12 12.89 10.68
CA GLY A 195 -18.30 12.19 11.21
C GLY A 195 -19.18 13.06 12.11
N MET A 196 -19.21 14.38 11.86
CA MET A 196 -19.95 15.36 12.67
C MET A 196 -21.19 15.88 11.95
N GLU A 197 -22.29 16.05 12.69
CA GLU A 197 -23.53 16.56 12.13
C GLU A 197 -23.67 18.08 12.23
N ARG A 198 -22.98 18.69 13.20
CA ARG A 198 -23.17 20.11 13.54
C ARG A 198 -21.85 20.86 13.63
N ARG A 199 -21.84 22.10 13.13
CA ARG A 199 -20.70 23.02 13.21
C ARG A 199 -20.17 23.20 14.64
N THR A 200 -21.05 23.24 15.63
CA THR A 200 -20.70 23.37 17.06
C THR A 200 -19.89 22.19 17.57
N GLN A 201 -20.11 21.00 17.01
CA GLN A 201 -19.30 19.82 17.34
C GLN A 201 -17.88 19.98 16.82
N ALA A 202 -17.70 20.48 15.60
CA ALA A 202 -16.39 20.75 15.01
C ALA A 202 -15.64 21.85 15.79
N ALA A 203 -16.32 22.92 16.17
CA ALA A 203 -15.72 23.98 16.99
C ALA A 203 -15.26 23.46 18.37
N ALA A 204 -16.12 22.72 19.07
CA ALA A 204 -15.79 22.15 20.36
C ALA A 204 -14.70 21.07 20.28
N TRP A 205 -14.67 20.30 19.20
CA TRP A 205 -13.64 19.30 18.93
C TRP A 205 -12.27 19.97 18.71
N TYR A 206 -12.21 21.01 17.88
CA TYR A 206 -10.98 21.75 17.62
C TYR A 206 -10.45 22.44 18.88
N ALA A 207 -11.33 23.09 19.67
CA ALA A 207 -10.94 23.76 20.90
C ALA A 207 -10.31 22.81 21.95
N ARG A 208 -10.82 21.58 22.07
CA ARG A 208 -10.27 20.57 23.01
C ARG A 208 -8.89 20.06 22.61
N ARG A 209 -8.49 20.27 21.35
CA ARG A 209 -7.23 19.78 20.81
C ARG A 209 -6.11 20.82 20.91
N GLN A 210 -6.47 22.09 21.13
CA GLN A 210 -5.54 23.22 21.28
C GLN A 210 -5.18 23.48 22.78
N GLY A 211 -5.88 22.88 23.71
CA GLY A 211 -5.64 23.00 25.16
C GLY A 211 -5.07 21.73 25.76
#